data_c7f6896988cbb4c61d965f31cc6264c3
#
_entry.id   c7f6896988cbb4c61d965f31cc6264c3
#
_cell.length_a   1.000
_cell.length_b   1.000
_cell.length_c   1.000
_cell.angle_alpha   90.00
_cell.angle_beta   90.00
_cell.angle_gamma   90.00
#
_symmetry.space_group_name_H-M   'P 1'
#
loop_
_entity.id
_entity.type
_entity.pdbx_description
1 polymer ?
#
loop_
_entity_poly.entity_id
_entity_poly.type
_entity_poly.pdbx_seq_one_letter_code
_entity_poly.pdbx_strand_id
1 'polypeptide(L)'
;MKVVMGALNGVRLIDLMNGATGHCSRVTAAVAYATGNNPFFDHCLKEGIFLDFYGLLDEDGAVAVAVLQKLLEAGPLAVNCRLIKGHFHSKIIWWHGYGAYVGSANLTSSAWFSNVECGIFYEEAEIIGSAIQLEFEHQFDYIKAHSGPLTTELVLALKKMRPFDEAVHREKSKLRSQFDLVTKDIPSHQGLASYGPSLKTTAFTRFTSEWIETLELLRGMCREFGKLNLRPSWVPENANPTVHFDQFLHAFYYVRVPDEREDGDETAKSVELVNKSFLKNQSDPGQALRDAAKWWSTLPAAPYGEDIFIRDTSLRMQELFARERLAAWTLDDFKTAFFDVHAFKAHARQVKNSFYGLPADHKESIRQRVDRLAEWLWTQKREGGKKTVLELLQFLIWGTTPSNIAERLWLVTTTEEWRFDHLGPSSLGEAVGWARPDDYPPRNNRTNKALRALGHDIRLFSSN
;
A
#
# COMPACT_ATOMS: atom_id res chain seq x y z
N MET A 1 -1.29 20.22 4.66
CA MET A 1 -0.55 20.02 5.94
C MET A 1 -1.16 20.89 7.03
N LYS A 2 -1.38 20.34 8.24
CA LYS A 2 -1.91 21.06 9.41
C LYS A 2 -1.03 20.80 10.62
N VAL A 3 -0.79 21.82 11.44
CA VAL A 3 -0.13 21.64 12.75
C VAL A 3 -1.18 21.18 13.76
N VAL A 4 -0.88 20.11 14.49
CA VAL A 4 -1.76 19.50 15.50
C VAL A 4 -1.21 19.86 16.88
N MET A 5 -1.90 20.72 17.61
CA MET A 5 -1.50 21.18 18.94
C MET A 5 -2.65 21.05 19.96
N GLY A 6 -3.66 20.26 19.66
CA GLY A 6 -4.78 20.01 20.56
C GLY A 6 -5.57 21.28 20.91
N ALA A 7 -5.74 21.51 22.19
CA ALA A 7 -6.49 22.67 22.66
C ALA A 7 -5.84 24.03 22.35
N LEU A 8 -4.53 24.05 22.06
CA LEU A 8 -3.81 25.31 21.81
C LEU A 8 -4.20 25.95 20.46
N ASN A 9 -4.52 25.16 19.45
CA ASN A 9 -4.92 25.67 18.13
C ASN A 9 -6.24 25.08 17.60
N GLY A 10 -6.94 24.29 18.41
CA GLY A 10 -8.21 23.67 18.06
C GLY A 10 -8.11 22.47 17.12
N VAL A 11 -6.91 22.05 16.69
CA VAL A 11 -6.70 20.86 15.85
C VAL A 11 -6.35 19.68 16.75
N ARG A 12 -7.31 18.80 17.01
CA ARG A 12 -7.19 17.68 17.96
C ARG A 12 -7.17 16.34 17.23
N LEU A 13 -6.45 15.35 17.78
CA LEU A 13 -6.41 14.00 17.22
C LEU A 13 -7.77 13.31 17.18
N ILE A 14 -8.63 13.58 18.18
CA ILE A 14 -9.99 13.03 18.19
C ILE A 14 -10.82 13.53 17.00
N ASP A 15 -10.64 14.80 16.60
CA ASP A 15 -11.38 15.37 15.47
C ASP A 15 -10.85 14.82 14.14
N LEU A 16 -9.53 14.55 14.04
CA LEU A 16 -8.93 13.91 12.88
C LEU A 16 -9.41 12.46 12.74
N MET A 17 -9.45 11.70 13.84
CA MET A 17 -9.98 10.34 13.87
C MET A 17 -11.43 10.29 13.43
N ASN A 18 -12.28 11.16 14.00
CA ASN A 18 -13.69 11.24 13.61
C ASN A 18 -13.87 11.67 12.15
N GLY A 19 -13.04 12.60 11.67
CA GLY A 19 -13.03 13.03 10.28
C GLY A 19 -12.58 11.94 9.29
N ALA A 20 -11.82 10.96 9.75
CA ALA A 20 -11.40 9.82 8.94
C ALA A 20 -12.54 8.78 8.75
N THR A 21 -13.56 8.81 9.61
CA THR A 21 -14.71 7.88 9.54
C THR A 21 -15.40 7.99 8.18
N GLY A 22 -15.63 6.84 7.55
CA GLY A 22 -16.22 6.78 6.20
C GLY A 22 -15.27 7.11 5.04
N HIS A 23 -14.06 7.64 5.33
CA HIS A 23 -13.03 7.92 4.34
C HIS A 23 -11.91 6.89 4.31
N CYS A 24 -11.68 6.17 5.40
CA CYS A 24 -10.65 5.16 5.46
C CYS A 24 -11.23 3.78 5.82
N SER A 25 -10.68 2.74 5.21
CA SER A 25 -10.99 1.34 5.54
C SER A 25 -9.84 0.67 6.30
N ARG A 26 -8.70 1.34 6.38
CA ARG A 26 -7.49 0.84 7.01
C ARG A 26 -6.76 1.95 7.73
N VAL A 27 -6.23 1.64 8.89
CA VAL A 27 -5.32 2.50 9.64
C VAL A 27 -4.04 1.72 9.90
N THR A 28 -2.90 2.37 9.67
CA THR A 28 -1.60 1.87 10.12
C THR A 28 -1.09 2.80 11.22
N ALA A 29 -0.92 2.26 12.43
CA ALA A 29 -0.47 3.02 13.59
C ALA A 29 0.80 2.41 14.18
N ALA A 30 1.86 3.21 14.23
CA ALA A 30 3.11 2.87 14.90
C ALA A 30 3.29 3.81 16.09
N VAL A 31 2.83 3.39 17.27
CA VAL A 31 2.78 4.21 18.47
C VAL A 31 3.27 3.43 19.67
N ALA A 32 4.32 3.94 20.33
CA ALA A 32 5.01 3.21 21.39
C ALA A 32 4.10 2.90 22.58
N TYR A 33 3.30 3.87 23.04
CA TYR A 33 2.49 3.73 24.26
C TYR A 33 1.00 3.81 23.95
N ALA A 34 0.24 2.87 24.53
CA ALA A 34 -1.21 2.83 24.38
C ALA A 34 -1.92 2.39 25.65
N THR A 35 -2.99 3.10 26.02
CA THR A 35 -3.82 2.81 27.21
C THR A 35 -5.25 2.46 26.84
N GLY A 36 -5.91 1.65 27.67
CA GLY A 36 -7.27 1.15 27.39
C GLY A 36 -8.37 2.20 27.42
N ASN A 37 -8.10 3.38 27.96
CA ASN A 37 -9.04 4.50 28.00
C ASN A 37 -8.90 5.49 26.83
N ASN A 38 -8.04 5.22 25.86
CA ASN A 38 -7.98 5.98 24.61
C ASN A 38 -9.02 5.44 23.63
N PRO A 39 -9.80 6.31 22.94
CA PRO A 39 -10.91 5.87 22.09
C PRO A 39 -10.47 5.25 20.76
N PHE A 40 -9.20 5.32 20.39
CA PHE A 40 -8.70 4.94 19.07
C PHE A 40 -9.03 3.50 18.68
N PHE A 41 -8.74 2.54 19.58
CA PHE A 41 -8.96 1.12 19.27
C PHE A 41 -10.44 0.78 19.17
N ASP A 42 -11.26 1.30 20.12
CA ASP A 42 -12.71 1.09 20.11
C ASP A 42 -13.34 1.70 18.85
N HIS A 43 -12.86 2.86 18.43
CA HIS A 43 -13.31 3.51 17.21
C HIS A 43 -13.00 2.65 15.97
N CYS A 44 -11.75 2.21 15.81
CA CYS A 44 -11.38 1.38 14.65
C CYS A 44 -12.22 0.10 14.57
N LEU A 45 -12.38 -0.61 15.71
CA LEU A 45 -13.14 -1.86 15.75
C LEU A 45 -14.63 -1.63 15.48
N LYS A 46 -15.23 -0.59 16.08
CA LYS A 46 -16.65 -0.27 15.90
C LYS A 46 -16.98 0.14 14.48
N GLU A 47 -16.12 0.93 13.85
CA GLU A 47 -16.32 1.42 12.48
C GLU A 47 -15.85 0.40 11.41
N GLY A 48 -15.42 -0.80 11.81
CA GLY A 48 -14.95 -1.85 10.91
C GLY A 48 -13.70 -1.44 10.13
N ILE A 49 -12.85 -0.59 10.71
CA ILE A 49 -11.60 -0.15 10.09
C ILE A 49 -10.51 -1.16 10.41
N PHE A 50 -9.89 -1.75 9.38
CA PHE A 50 -8.79 -2.68 9.58
C PHE A 50 -7.59 -1.96 10.19
N LEU A 51 -7.06 -2.49 11.31
CA LEU A 51 -5.99 -1.86 12.05
C LEU A 51 -4.68 -2.65 11.95
N ASP A 52 -3.64 -2.05 11.34
CA ASP A 52 -2.25 -2.47 11.54
C ASP A 52 -1.65 -1.68 12.70
N PHE A 53 -1.45 -2.32 13.84
CA PHE A 53 -0.90 -1.67 15.02
C PHE A 53 0.48 -2.21 15.38
N TYR A 54 1.41 -1.29 15.59
CA TYR A 54 2.78 -1.55 16.04
C TYR A 54 3.03 -0.82 17.37
N GLY A 55 3.23 -1.57 18.44
CA GLY A 55 3.44 -1.04 19.79
C GLY A 55 4.77 -1.45 20.40
N LEU A 56 5.21 -0.74 21.45
CA LEU A 56 6.38 -1.12 22.23
C LEU A 56 6.04 -2.31 23.14
N LEU A 57 6.89 -3.33 23.12
CA LEU A 57 6.88 -4.43 24.07
C LEU A 57 7.91 -4.16 25.16
N ASP A 58 7.44 -3.89 26.35
CA ASP A 58 8.27 -3.76 27.54
C ASP A 58 7.63 -4.43 28.77
N GLU A 59 8.39 -4.52 29.84
CA GLU A 59 7.95 -5.10 31.12
C GLU A 59 6.97 -4.17 31.86
N ASP A 60 7.09 -2.85 31.64
CA ASP A 60 6.32 -1.82 32.35
C ASP A 60 4.94 -1.57 31.71
N GLY A 61 4.74 -2.13 30.50
CA GLY A 61 3.47 -2.11 29.79
C GLY A 61 3.21 -0.83 29.02
N ALA A 62 4.16 -0.45 28.23
CA ALA A 62 4.01 0.59 27.25
C ALA A 62 2.68 0.49 26.48
N VAL A 63 2.34 -0.71 26.04
CA VAL A 63 0.99 -1.02 25.56
C VAL A 63 0.25 -1.79 26.67
N ALA A 64 -0.85 -1.21 27.17
CA ALA A 64 -1.64 -1.81 28.25
C ALA A 64 -2.15 -3.21 27.88
N VAL A 65 -2.03 -4.16 28.80
CA VAL A 65 -2.49 -5.56 28.57
C VAL A 65 -3.95 -5.63 28.17
N ALA A 66 -4.79 -4.74 28.70
CA ALA A 66 -6.20 -4.68 28.31
C ALA A 66 -6.38 -4.31 26.82
N VAL A 67 -5.51 -3.45 26.27
CA VAL A 67 -5.48 -3.15 24.84
C VAL A 67 -5.06 -4.38 24.05
N LEU A 68 -3.95 -5.02 24.44
CA LEU A 68 -3.46 -6.23 23.76
C LEU A 68 -4.50 -7.35 23.75
N GLN A 69 -5.20 -7.54 24.88
CA GLN A 69 -6.27 -8.53 24.96
C GLN A 69 -7.42 -8.19 24.01
N LYS A 70 -7.88 -6.94 23.99
CA LYS A 70 -8.92 -6.47 23.07
C LYS A 70 -8.54 -6.70 21.60
N LEU A 71 -7.30 -6.41 21.22
CA LEU A 71 -6.81 -6.60 19.86
C LEU A 71 -6.70 -8.09 19.49
N LEU A 72 -6.30 -8.93 20.44
CA LEU A 72 -6.26 -10.39 20.24
C LEU A 72 -7.67 -10.98 20.05
N GLU A 73 -8.64 -10.53 20.85
CA GLU A 73 -10.05 -10.94 20.78
C GLU A 73 -10.73 -10.50 19.47
N ALA A 74 -10.36 -9.34 18.94
CA ALA A 74 -10.87 -8.84 17.64
C ALA A 74 -10.46 -9.73 16.46
N GLY A 75 -9.35 -10.45 16.58
CA GLY A 75 -8.90 -11.43 15.62
C GLY A 75 -8.22 -10.85 14.37
N PRO A 76 -7.60 -11.71 13.54
CA PRO A 76 -6.73 -11.30 12.44
C PRO A 76 -7.47 -10.68 11.25
N LEU A 77 -8.78 -10.80 11.18
CA LEU A 77 -9.59 -10.14 10.14
C LEU A 77 -9.83 -8.65 10.42
N ALA A 78 -9.76 -8.24 11.69
CA ALA A 78 -9.95 -6.85 12.10
C ALA A 78 -8.62 -6.16 12.43
N VAL A 79 -7.63 -6.90 12.97
CA VAL A 79 -6.41 -6.33 13.51
C VAL A 79 -5.19 -7.19 13.17
N ASN A 80 -4.15 -6.55 12.68
CA ASN A 80 -2.80 -7.08 12.66
C ASN A 80 -1.98 -6.33 13.72
N CYS A 81 -1.83 -6.93 14.92
CA CYS A 81 -1.06 -6.34 16.00
C CYS A 81 0.33 -6.98 16.09
N ARG A 82 1.35 -6.14 16.06
CA ARG A 82 2.75 -6.55 16.20
C ARG A 82 3.45 -5.69 17.23
N LEU A 83 4.38 -6.28 17.97
CA LEU A 83 5.07 -5.63 19.07
C LEU A 83 6.58 -5.60 18.82
N ILE A 84 7.21 -4.50 19.21
CA ILE A 84 8.64 -4.25 19.06
C ILE A 84 9.27 -4.24 20.43
N LYS A 85 10.33 -5.05 20.62
CA LYS A 85 11.10 -5.08 21.85
C LYS A 85 12.30 -4.12 21.76
N GLY A 86 12.54 -3.31 22.77
CA GLY A 86 13.70 -2.41 22.85
C GLY A 86 13.38 -0.96 22.45
N HIS A 87 14.28 -0.32 21.71
CA HIS A 87 14.20 1.11 21.41
C HIS A 87 13.16 1.46 20.33
N PHE A 88 11.91 1.58 20.74
CA PHE A 88 10.82 2.00 19.85
C PHE A 88 10.05 3.16 20.47
N HIS A 89 9.98 4.30 19.78
CA HIS A 89 9.31 5.50 20.30
C HIS A 89 8.58 6.28 19.19
N SER A 90 8.14 5.59 18.13
CA SER A 90 7.38 6.19 17.04
C SER A 90 5.98 6.60 17.49
N LYS A 91 5.42 7.63 16.85
CA LYS A 91 4.04 8.07 16.96
C LYS A 91 3.57 8.55 15.59
N ILE A 92 3.21 7.58 14.77
CA ILE A 92 2.68 7.79 13.42
C ILE A 92 1.34 7.08 13.35
N ILE A 93 0.31 7.77 12.86
CA ILE A 93 -1.00 7.19 12.59
C ILE A 93 -1.39 7.58 11.17
N TRP A 94 -1.54 6.61 10.29
CA TRP A 94 -1.95 6.82 8.91
C TRP A 94 -3.35 6.26 8.68
N TRP A 95 -4.33 7.11 8.58
CA TRP A 95 -5.69 6.81 8.12
C TRP A 95 -5.68 6.81 6.59
N HIS A 96 -5.53 5.64 5.96
CA HIS A 96 -5.40 5.51 4.51
C HIS A 96 -6.66 6.01 3.79
N GLY A 97 -6.49 6.94 2.87
CA GLY A 97 -7.56 7.64 2.18
C GLY A 97 -7.99 8.96 2.82
N TYR A 98 -7.47 9.30 4.03
CA TYR A 98 -7.77 10.55 4.72
C TYR A 98 -6.52 11.38 5.02
N GLY A 99 -5.46 10.77 5.58
CA GLY A 99 -4.22 11.45 5.89
C GLY A 99 -3.45 10.82 7.05
N ALA A 100 -2.27 11.37 7.36
CA ALA A 100 -1.39 10.83 8.39
C ALA A 100 -0.96 11.89 9.42
N TYR A 101 -0.94 11.48 10.68
CA TYR A 101 -0.37 12.22 11.79
C TYR A 101 1.02 11.69 12.12
N VAL A 102 1.96 12.62 12.34
CA VAL A 102 3.29 12.37 12.90
C VAL A 102 3.53 13.39 14.00
N GLY A 103 3.88 12.95 15.21
CA GLY A 103 4.10 13.89 16.30
C GLY A 103 4.53 13.26 17.61
N SER A 104 4.22 13.94 18.73
CA SER A 104 4.60 13.51 20.07
C SER A 104 3.53 12.66 20.76
N ALA A 105 2.26 12.70 20.30
CA ALA A 105 1.13 12.10 21.01
C ALA A 105 1.10 10.58 20.92
N ASN A 106 1.10 9.93 22.09
CA ASN A 106 0.85 8.50 22.23
C ASN A 106 -0.66 8.18 22.17
N LEU A 107 -1.03 6.92 22.07
CA LEU A 107 -2.42 6.47 22.16
C LEU A 107 -2.85 6.36 23.64
N THR A 108 -2.74 7.47 24.36
CA THR A 108 -3.16 7.60 25.76
C THR A 108 -4.20 8.70 25.89
N SER A 109 -5.08 8.61 26.89
CA SER A 109 -6.10 9.62 27.14
C SER A 109 -5.47 10.99 27.41
N SER A 110 -4.39 11.01 28.20
CA SER A 110 -3.68 12.27 28.49
C SER A 110 -3.10 12.94 27.26
N ALA A 111 -2.47 12.19 26.35
CA ALA A 111 -1.91 12.73 25.13
C ALA A 111 -2.98 13.31 24.19
N TRP A 112 -4.18 12.72 24.17
CA TRP A 112 -5.25 13.16 23.29
C TRP A 112 -6.11 14.31 23.83
N PHE A 113 -6.19 14.45 25.16
CA PHE A 113 -7.16 15.37 25.80
C PHE A 113 -6.56 16.39 26.76
N SER A 114 -5.37 16.16 27.33
CA SER A 114 -4.85 17.01 28.40
C SER A 114 -3.39 17.45 28.27
N ASN A 115 -2.53 16.68 27.60
CA ASN A 115 -1.13 17.06 27.43
C ASN A 115 -0.97 18.16 26.39
N VAL A 116 0.15 18.89 26.50
CA VAL A 116 0.65 19.72 25.41
C VAL A 116 1.42 18.81 24.46
N GLU A 117 0.82 18.52 23.34
CA GLU A 117 1.40 17.69 22.29
C GLU A 117 1.60 18.55 21.03
N CYS A 118 2.54 18.15 20.18
CA CYS A 118 2.80 18.78 18.91
C CYS A 118 3.00 17.75 17.82
N GLY A 119 2.40 17.99 16.66
CA GLY A 119 2.57 17.14 15.50
C GLY A 119 2.13 17.79 14.21
N ILE A 120 2.27 17.07 13.14
CA ILE A 120 1.86 17.47 11.80
C ILE A 120 0.88 16.45 11.27
N PHE A 121 -0.20 16.92 10.67
CA PHE A 121 -1.13 16.12 9.89
C PHE A 121 -0.97 16.47 8.42
N TYR A 122 -0.66 15.44 7.62
CA TYR A 122 -0.64 15.50 6.17
C TYR A 122 -1.97 14.98 5.64
N GLU A 123 -2.62 15.72 4.76
CA GLU A 123 -3.79 15.19 4.03
C GLU A 123 -3.33 14.10 3.04
N GLU A 124 -4.20 13.12 2.75
CA GLU A 124 -3.83 12.01 1.86
C GLU A 124 -3.30 12.47 0.51
N ALA A 125 -3.87 13.54 -0.05
CA ALA A 125 -3.40 14.13 -1.31
C ALA A 125 -1.97 14.67 -1.26
N GLU A 126 -1.45 15.00 -0.07
CA GLU A 126 -0.06 15.44 0.13
C GLU A 126 0.91 14.25 0.30
N ILE A 127 0.37 13.08 0.63
CA ILE A 127 1.14 11.85 0.86
C ILE A 127 1.26 11.04 -0.42
N ILE A 128 0.13 10.74 -1.06
CA ILE A 128 0.07 9.82 -2.19
C ILE A 128 0.84 10.37 -3.39
N GLY A 129 1.75 9.53 -3.92
CA GLY A 129 2.63 9.90 -5.02
C GLY A 129 3.79 10.81 -4.64
N SER A 130 3.96 11.13 -3.34
CA SER A 130 5.02 12.02 -2.85
C SER A 130 6.19 11.25 -2.21
N ALA A 131 7.30 11.94 -1.95
CA ALA A 131 8.41 11.38 -1.18
C ALA A 131 7.98 11.00 0.26
N ILE A 132 6.97 11.68 0.82
CA ILE A 132 6.44 11.41 2.15
C ILE A 132 5.83 10.00 2.19
N GLN A 133 5.14 9.57 1.15
CA GLN A 133 4.61 8.21 1.06
C GLN A 133 5.72 7.17 1.18
N LEU A 134 6.79 7.33 0.42
CA LEU A 134 7.93 6.40 0.44
C LEU A 134 8.60 6.36 1.82
N GLU A 135 8.73 7.50 2.48
CA GLU A 135 9.31 7.56 3.83
C GLU A 135 8.41 6.87 4.86
N PHE A 136 7.09 7.08 4.82
CA PHE A 136 6.16 6.37 5.70
C PHE A 136 6.16 4.87 5.46
N GLU A 137 6.11 4.45 4.21
CA GLU A 137 6.14 3.05 3.83
C GLU A 137 7.46 2.40 4.26
N HIS A 138 8.59 3.09 4.07
CA HIS A 138 9.89 2.64 4.54
C HIS A 138 9.92 2.49 6.06
N GLN A 139 9.39 3.48 6.78
CA GLN A 139 9.30 3.44 8.24
C GLN A 139 8.46 2.24 8.72
N PHE A 140 7.28 2.03 8.13
CA PHE A 140 6.42 0.92 8.51
C PHE A 140 7.02 -0.45 8.15
N ASP A 141 7.70 -0.56 7.03
CA ASP A 141 8.38 -1.80 6.65
C ASP A 141 9.55 -2.11 7.59
N TYR A 142 10.33 -1.10 7.97
CA TYR A 142 11.38 -1.26 8.96
C TYR A 142 10.80 -1.75 10.30
N ILE A 143 9.73 -1.10 10.77
CA ILE A 143 9.02 -1.47 12.00
C ILE A 143 8.49 -2.90 11.90
N LYS A 144 7.86 -3.27 10.80
CA LYS A 144 7.34 -4.62 10.57
C LYS A 144 8.44 -5.68 10.61
N ALA A 145 9.60 -5.41 9.99
CA ALA A 145 10.73 -6.34 9.96
C ALA A 145 11.35 -6.58 11.36
N HIS A 146 11.20 -5.61 12.29
CA HIS A 146 11.76 -5.68 13.65
C HIS A 146 10.70 -5.94 14.73
N SER A 147 9.52 -6.42 14.35
CA SER A 147 8.40 -6.68 15.24
C SER A 147 7.95 -8.14 15.20
N GLY A 148 7.40 -8.63 16.30
CA GLY A 148 6.77 -9.95 16.40
C GLY A 148 5.24 -9.84 16.52
N PRO A 149 4.50 -10.89 16.12
CA PRO A 149 3.04 -10.89 16.20
C PRO A 149 2.57 -10.96 17.66
N LEU A 150 1.40 -10.39 17.90
CA LEU A 150 0.70 -10.58 19.16
C LEU A 150 0.18 -12.01 19.25
N THR A 151 0.49 -12.70 20.38
CA THR A 151 0.01 -14.07 20.63
C THR A 151 -0.69 -14.16 21.98
N THR A 152 -1.49 -15.22 22.14
CA THR A 152 -2.17 -15.52 23.41
C THR A 152 -1.15 -15.75 24.53
N GLU A 153 -0.08 -16.47 24.24
CA GLU A 153 1.00 -16.78 25.20
C GLU A 153 1.68 -15.50 25.69
N LEU A 154 1.91 -14.54 24.79
CA LEU A 154 2.50 -13.24 25.13
C LEU A 154 1.58 -12.44 26.07
N VAL A 155 0.28 -12.36 25.76
CA VAL A 155 -0.69 -11.68 26.62
C VAL A 155 -0.76 -12.33 28.01
N LEU A 156 -0.76 -13.66 28.07
CA LEU A 156 -0.76 -14.40 29.34
C LEU A 156 0.53 -14.18 30.14
N ALA A 157 1.69 -14.13 29.46
CA ALA A 157 2.96 -13.82 30.10
C ALA A 157 2.96 -12.41 30.69
N LEU A 158 2.52 -11.41 29.94
CA LEU A 158 2.42 -10.02 30.41
C LEU A 158 1.44 -9.87 31.58
N LYS A 159 0.32 -10.59 31.58
CA LYS A 159 -0.62 -10.63 32.73
C LYS A 159 0.03 -11.15 34.00
N LYS A 160 0.89 -12.18 33.87
CA LYS A 160 1.60 -12.76 35.01
C LYS A 160 2.71 -11.88 35.56
N MET A 161 3.31 -11.04 34.73
CA MET A 161 4.39 -10.12 35.09
C MET A 161 3.93 -8.92 35.92
N ARG A 162 2.62 -8.68 36.02
CA ARG A 162 2.00 -7.51 36.67
C ARG A 162 1.23 -7.87 37.95
N PRO A 163 1.83 -8.39 38.99
CA PRO A 163 1.22 -8.36 40.32
C PRO A 163 1.78 -7.18 41.12
N PHE A 164 0.89 -6.56 41.83
CA PHE A 164 1.18 -5.60 42.86
C PHE A 164 2.03 -6.31 43.98
N ASP A 165 3.14 -5.73 44.36
CA ASP A 165 3.83 -5.72 45.65
C ASP A 165 5.32 -6.08 45.63
N GLU A 166 6.06 -5.45 46.58
CA GLU A 166 7.50 -5.55 46.80
C GLU A 166 8.03 -6.94 47.18
N ALA A 167 7.18 -7.89 47.56
CA ALA A 167 7.55 -9.28 47.81
C ALA A 167 8.00 -10.07 46.58
N VAL A 168 7.84 -9.48 45.38
CA VAL A 168 7.90 -10.15 44.08
C VAL A 168 9.27 -10.12 43.42
N HIS A 169 10.29 -9.44 43.99
CA HIS A 169 11.61 -9.38 43.33
C HIS A 169 12.26 -10.74 43.04
N ARG A 170 11.97 -11.78 43.84
CA ARG A 170 12.49 -13.13 43.55
C ARG A 170 11.69 -13.93 42.56
N GLU A 171 10.39 -13.71 42.44
CA GLU A 171 9.56 -14.29 41.36
C GLU A 171 9.72 -13.55 40.04
N LYS A 172 10.02 -12.25 40.05
CA LYS A 172 10.29 -11.48 38.83
C LYS A 172 11.40 -12.10 37.97
N SER A 173 12.44 -12.69 38.56
CA SER A 173 13.53 -13.33 37.80
C SER A 173 13.05 -14.58 37.03
N LYS A 174 12.15 -15.40 37.65
CA LYS A 174 11.56 -16.57 36.99
C LYS A 174 10.55 -16.16 35.93
N LEU A 175 9.73 -15.14 36.22
CA LEU A 175 8.77 -14.57 35.25
C LEU A 175 9.49 -13.90 34.11
N ARG A 176 10.63 -13.25 34.35
CA ARG A 176 11.49 -12.66 33.30
C ARG A 176 12.02 -13.73 32.35
N SER A 177 12.50 -14.88 32.91
CA SER A 177 12.93 -16.01 32.08
C SER A 177 11.79 -16.60 31.24
N GLN A 178 10.57 -16.64 31.76
CA GLN A 178 9.38 -17.09 31.02
C GLN A 178 8.98 -16.05 29.95
N PHE A 179 9.06 -14.75 30.25
CA PHE A 179 8.83 -13.68 29.32
C PHE A 179 9.83 -13.73 28.16
N ASP A 180 11.12 -13.88 28.48
CA ASP A 180 12.19 -14.00 27.48
C ASP A 180 11.99 -15.23 26.58
N LEU A 181 11.52 -16.34 27.14
CA LEU A 181 11.20 -17.54 26.38
C LEU A 181 10.05 -17.33 25.38
N VAL A 182 8.96 -16.67 25.81
CA VAL A 182 7.79 -16.38 24.98
C VAL A 182 8.08 -15.29 23.95
N THR A 183 9.01 -14.38 24.24
CA THR A 183 9.40 -13.27 23.36
C THR A 183 10.67 -13.54 22.54
N LYS A 184 11.23 -14.76 22.62
CA LYS A 184 12.52 -15.12 21.96
C LYS A 184 12.51 -14.87 20.44
N ASP A 185 11.37 -15.09 19.80
CA ASP A 185 11.17 -14.91 18.35
C ASP A 185 10.83 -13.47 17.95
N ILE A 186 10.68 -12.56 18.94
CA ILE A 186 10.51 -11.13 18.72
C ILE A 186 11.90 -10.47 18.71
N PRO A 187 12.36 -9.93 17.57
CA PRO A 187 13.70 -9.33 17.50
C PRO A 187 13.82 -8.14 18.44
N SER A 188 14.95 -8.08 19.19
CA SER A 188 15.27 -6.94 20.04
C SER A 188 15.83 -5.81 19.19
N HIS A 189 15.19 -4.64 19.20
CA HIS A 189 15.65 -3.45 18.50
C HIS A 189 16.62 -2.65 19.40
N GLN A 190 17.88 -2.62 19.01
CA GLN A 190 18.96 -1.94 19.74
C GLN A 190 19.06 -0.43 19.45
N GLY A 191 18.09 0.13 18.79
CA GLY A 191 18.13 1.49 18.26
C GLY A 191 18.75 1.55 16.86
N LEU A 192 18.70 2.72 16.24
CA LEU A 192 19.34 2.97 14.96
C LEU A 192 20.82 3.26 15.20
N ALA A 193 21.72 2.51 14.54
CA ALA A 193 23.13 2.83 14.56
C ALA A 193 23.36 4.18 13.88
N SER A 194 24.15 5.06 14.51
CA SER A 194 24.45 6.40 13.98
C SER A 194 25.27 6.40 12.67
N TYR A 195 25.71 5.23 12.21
CA TYR A 195 26.54 5.02 11.02
C TYR A 195 26.01 3.93 10.08
N GLY A 196 24.70 3.67 10.04
CA GLY A 196 24.10 2.81 9.03
C GLY A 196 24.04 3.50 7.66
N PRO A 197 23.79 2.74 6.57
CA PRO A 197 23.51 3.34 5.26
C PRO A 197 22.39 4.37 5.42
N SER A 198 22.48 5.47 4.68
CA SER A 198 21.46 6.53 4.77
C SER A 198 20.07 5.94 4.58
N LEU A 199 19.04 6.51 5.21
CA LEU A 199 17.65 6.08 5.03
C LEU A 199 17.28 6.03 3.53
N LYS A 200 17.78 6.99 2.73
CA LYS A 200 17.61 6.99 1.28
C LYS A 200 18.23 5.77 0.60
N THR A 201 19.43 5.36 1.00
CA THR A 201 20.10 4.16 0.44
C THR A 201 19.33 2.90 0.79
N THR A 202 18.81 2.79 2.02
CA THR A 202 18.00 1.64 2.47
C THR A 202 16.66 1.61 1.74
N ALA A 203 16.00 2.76 1.58
CA ALA A 203 14.74 2.86 0.86
C ALA A 203 14.91 2.53 -0.64
N PHE A 204 15.99 3.03 -1.25
CA PHE A 204 16.36 2.70 -2.64
C PHE A 204 16.55 1.19 -2.83
N THR A 205 17.38 0.56 -1.99
CA THR A 205 17.67 -0.88 -2.09
C THR A 205 16.39 -1.69 -1.92
N ARG A 206 15.55 -1.35 -0.93
CA ARG A 206 14.28 -2.04 -0.71
C ARG A 206 13.33 -1.89 -1.87
N PHE A 207 13.13 -0.67 -2.37
CA PHE A 207 12.25 -0.42 -3.50
C PHE A 207 12.70 -1.21 -4.73
N THR A 208 14.00 -1.15 -5.07
CA THR A 208 14.54 -1.82 -6.25
C THR A 208 14.48 -3.33 -6.13
N SER A 209 14.82 -3.90 -4.97
CA SER A 209 14.72 -5.35 -4.72
C SER A 209 13.26 -5.82 -4.83
N GLU A 210 12.34 -5.17 -4.12
CA GLU A 210 10.92 -5.52 -4.14
C GLU A 210 10.33 -5.41 -5.56
N TRP A 211 10.71 -4.35 -6.29
CA TRP A 211 10.23 -4.18 -7.66
C TRP A 211 10.70 -5.29 -8.58
N ILE A 212 11.97 -5.68 -8.49
CA ILE A 212 12.57 -6.75 -9.28
C ILE A 212 11.95 -8.11 -8.91
N GLU A 213 11.86 -8.43 -7.63
CA GLU A 213 11.28 -9.67 -7.13
C GLU A 213 9.84 -9.86 -7.61
N THR A 214 9.04 -8.79 -7.56
CA THR A 214 7.66 -8.84 -8.06
C THR A 214 7.60 -9.00 -9.59
N LEU A 215 8.49 -8.35 -10.35
CA LEU A 215 8.56 -8.55 -11.80
C LEU A 215 8.96 -9.99 -12.14
N GLU A 216 9.90 -10.57 -11.43
CA GLU A 216 10.30 -11.97 -11.62
C GLU A 216 9.18 -12.94 -11.28
N LEU A 217 8.45 -12.67 -10.19
CA LEU A 217 7.24 -13.42 -9.84
C LEU A 217 6.20 -13.34 -10.97
N LEU A 218 5.89 -12.14 -11.46
CA LEU A 218 4.94 -11.94 -12.57
C LEU A 218 5.36 -12.70 -13.82
N ARG A 219 6.63 -12.65 -14.21
CA ARG A 219 7.18 -13.43 -15.34
C ARG A 219 7.07 -14.93 -15.09
N GLY A 220 7.37 -15.38 -13.86
CA GLY A 220 7.23 -16.78 -13.45
C GLY A 220 5.78 -17.25 -13.58
N MET A 221 4.85 -16.54 -13.01
CA MET A 221 3.43 -16.85 -13.05
C MET A 221 2.85 -16.79 -14.47
N CYS A 222 3.27 -15.83 -15.29
CA CYS A 222 2.89 -15.76 -16.69
C CYS A 222 3.32 -17.04 -17.46
N ARG A 223 4.54 -17.53 -17.22
CA ARG A 223 5.00 -18.79 -17.82
C ARG A 223 4.21 -20.01 -17.32
N GLU A 224 3.93 -20.09 -16.01
CA GLU A 224 3.13 -21.20 -15.45
C GLU A 224 1.68 -21.14 -15.96
N PHE A 225 1.07 -19.96 -16.02
CA PHE A 225 -0.25 -19.76 -16.62
C PHE A 225 -0.29 -20.20 -18.09
N GLY A 226 0.71 -19.82 -18.88
CA GLY A 226 0.84 -20.23 -20.29
C GLY A 226 0.92 -21.73 -20.48
N LYS A 227 1.63 -22.47 -19.59
CA LYS A 227 1.72 -23.94 -19.62
C LYS A 227 0.37 -24.65 -19.42
N LEU A 228 -0.58 -23.99 -18.72
CA LEU A 228 -1.91 -24.55 -18.51
C LEU A 228 -2.72 -24.63 -19.80
N ASN A 229 -2.38 -23.83 -20.79
CA ASN A 229 -3.08 -23.72 -22.08
C ASN A 229 -4.60 -23.51 -21.93
N LEU A 230 -5.00 -22.77 -20.89
CA LEU A 230 -6.39 -22.47 -20.56
C LEU A 230 -6.70 -21.04 -20.99
N ARG A 231 -7.68 -20.89 -21.87
CA ARG A 231 -8.16 -19.55 -22.30
C ARG A 231 -9.65 -19.61 -22.64
N PRO A 232 -10.38 -18.50 -22.46
CA PRO A 232 -11.72 -18.37 -22.99
C PRO A 232 -11.71 -18.38 -24.54
N SER A 233 -12.82 -18.77 -25.15
CA SER A 233 -12.94 -18.84 -26.61
C SER A 233 -12.78 -17.48 -27.31
N TRP A 234 -13.03 -16.40 -26.61
CA TRP A 234 -12.89 -15.02 -27.13
C TRP A 234 -11.46 -14.46 -27.05
N VAL A 235 -10.52 -15.14 -26.36
CA VAL A 235 -9.10 -14.77 -26.37
C VAL A 235 -8.41 -15.38 -27.59
N PRO A 236 -7.79 -14.57 -28.47
CA PRO A 236 -7.10 -15.09 -29.65
C PRO A 236 -5.94 -16.04 -29.31
N GLU A 237 -5.68 -17.01 -30.19
CA GLU A 237 -4.56 -17.97 -30.00
C GLU A 237 -3.20 -17.28 -30.02
N ASN A 238 -3.06 -16.26 -30.82
CA ASN A 238 -1.84 -15.47 -30.97
C ASN A 238 -1.79 -14.25 -30.03
N ALA A 239 -2.63 -14.21 -28.99
CA ALA A 239 -2.56 -13.14 -27.98
C ALA A 239 -1.18 -13.10 -27.33
N ASN A 240 -0.64 -11.90 -27.13
CA ASN A 240 0.61 -11.76 -26.37
C ASN A 240 0.44 -12.39 -24.98
N PRO A 241 1.30 -13.34 -24.58
CA PRO A 241 1.13 -14.07 -23.31
C PRO A 241 1.08 -13.17 -22.07
N THR A 242 1.88 -12.12 -22.05
CA THR A 242 1.94 -11.18 -20.90
C THR A 242 0.68 -10.33 -20.83
N VAL A 243 0.18 -9.86 -21.96
CA VAL A 243 -1.09 -9.12 -22.05
C VAL A 243 -2.25 -10.01 -21.66
N HIS A 244 -2.30 -11.25 -22.15
CA HIS A 244 -3.32 -12.23 -21.76
C HIS A 244 -3.31 -12.48 -20.24
N PHE A 245 -2.11 -12.67 -19.67
CA PHE A 245 -1.96 -12.88 -18.21
C PHE A 245 -2.39 -11.65 -17.40
N ASP A 246 -2.04 -10.42 -17.81
CA ASP A 246 -2.50 -9.22 -17.13
C ASP A 246 -4.03 -9.09 -17.15
N GLN A 247 -4.65 -9.38 -18.29
CA GLN A 247 -6.11 -9.32 -18.42
C GLN A 247 -6.81 -10.44 -17.64
N PHE A 248 -6.20 -11.63 -17.53
CA PHE A 248 -6.63 -12.64 -16.59
C PHE A 248 -6.60 -12.13 -15.14
N LEU A 249 -5.48 -11.52 -14.69
CA LEU A 249 -5.37 -10.94 -13.36
C LEU A 249 -6.38 -9.81 -13.13
N HIS A 250 -6.69 -9.04 -14.18
CA HIS A 250 -7.73 -8.01 -14.15
C HIS A 250 -9.10 -8.60 -13.83
N ALA A 251 -9.56 -9.54 -14.62
CA ALA A 251 -10.84 -10.21 -14.42
C ALA A 251 -10.89 -10.97 -13.08
N PHE A 252 -9.80 -11.66 -12.71
CA PHE A 252 -9.70 -12.37 -11.44
C PHE A 252 -9.93 -11.42 -10.26
N TYR A 253 -9.27 -10.26 -10.25
CA TYR A 253 -9.42 -9.29 -9.16
C TYR A 253 -10.82 -8.67 -9.09
N TYR A 254 -11.41 -8.32 -10.24
CA TYR A 254 -12.70 -7.60 -10.25
C TYR A 254 -13.93 -8.52 -10.18
N VAL A 255 -13.81 -9.76 -10.59
CA VAL A 255 -14.94 -10.71 -10.64
C VAL A 255 -14.76 -11.82 -9.62
N ARG A 256 -13.69 -12.59 -9.74
CA ARG A 256 -13.53 -13.82 -8.95
C ARG A 256 -13.29 -13.57 -7.47
N VAL A 257 -12.47 -12.56 -7.12
CA VAL A 257 -12.22 -12.21 -5.71
C VAL A 257 -13.49 -11.72 -5.00
N PRO A 258 -14.33 -10.83 -5.59
CA PRO A 258 -15.61 -10.46 -5.01
C PRO A 258 -16.63 -11.61 -4.92
N ASP A 259 -16.63 -12.57 -5.86
CA ASP A 259 -17.54 -13.72 -5.82
C ASP A 259 -17.26 -14.69 -4.65
N GLU A 260 -16.10 -14.56 -4.00
CA GLU A 260 -15.77 -15.34 -2.79
C GLU A 260 -16.36 -14.73 -1.50
N ARG A 261 -17.26 -13.74 -1.60
CA ARG A 261 -18.01 -13.26 -0.45
C ARG A 261 -18.91 -14.37 0.10
N GLU A 262 -19.03 -14.38 1.41
CA GLU A 262 -20.04 -15.23 2.06
C GLU A 262 -21.43 -14.59 1.88
N ASP A 263 -22.45 -15.44 1.75
CA ASP A 263 -23.82 -14.97 1.65
C ASP A 263 -24.19 -14.07 2.85
N GLY A 264 -24.59 -12.83 2.56
CA GLY A 264 -24.95 -11.82 3.56
C GLY A 264 -23.88 -10.77 3.88
N ASP A 265 -22.67 -10.87 3.34
CA ASP A 265 -21.61 -9.86 3.55
C ASP A 265 -21.52 -8.88 2.38
N GLU A 266 -22.53 -8.04 2.21
CA GLU A 266 -22.54 -6.99 1.19
C GLU A 266 -21.56 -5.84 1.50
N THR A 267 -20.98 -5.79 2.70
CA THR A 267 -20.14 -4.68 3.19
C THR A 267 -18.64 -4.94 3.10
N ALA A 268 -18.21 -6.16 2.78
CA ALA A 268 -16.79 -6.50 2.71
C ALA A 268 -16.04 -5.63 1.69
N LYS A 269 -15.03 -4.93 2.17
CA LYS A 269 -14.19 -4.03 1.35
C LYS A 269 -13.20 -4.86 0.51
N SER A 270 -12.81 -4.36 -0.65
CA SER A 270 -11.95 -5.08 -1.59
C SER A 270 -10.60 -5.53 -0.99
N VAL A 271 -10.05 -4.82 -0.01
CA VAL A 271 -8.80 -5.18 0.69
C VAL A 271 -9.01 -6.35 1.64
N GLU A 272 -10.16 -6.42 2.33
CA GLU A 272 -10.53 -7.54 3.21
C GLU A 272 -10.67 -8.83 2.40
N LEU A 273 -11.36 -8.77 1.27
CA LEU A 273 -11.52 -9.91 0.37
C LEU A 273 -10.17 -10.41 -0.17
N VAL A 274 -9.28 -9.50 -0.56
CA VAL A 274 -7.92 -9.84 -0.99
C VAL A 274 -7.14 -10.53 0.14
N ASN A 275 -7.22 -10.03 1.37
CA ASN A 275 -6.53 -10.65 2.51
C ASN A 275 -7.15 -11.99 2.90
N LYS A 276 -8.49 -12.15 2.82
CA LYS A 276 -9.17 -13.43 3.02
C LYS A 276 -8.70 -14.46 1.99
N SER A 277 -8.68 -14.09 0.71
CA SER A 277 -8.17 -14.94 -0.37
C SER A 277 -6.69 -15.27 -0.17
N PHE A 278 -5.85 -14.32 0.26
CA PHE A 278 -4.45 -14.55 0.59
C PHE A 278 -4.29 -15.63 1.68
N LEU A 279 -4.98 -15.49 2.80
CA LEU A 279 -4.90 -16.46 3.91
C LEU A 279 -5.31 -17.86 3.47
N LYS A 280 -6.31 -17.98 2.58
CA LYS A 280 -6.77 -19.24 2.01
C LYS A 280 -5.72 -19.88 1.09
N ASN A 281 -5.07 -19.07 0.25
CA ASN A 281 -4.27 -19.53 -0.89
C ASN A 281 -2.75 -19.55 -0.62
N GLN A 282 -2.26 -18.95 0.47
CA GLN A 282 -0.82 -18.81 0.75
C GLN A 282 -0.09 -20.16 0.95
N SER A 283 -0.80 -21.23 1.31
CA SER A 283 -0.19 -22.56 1.48
C SER A 283 0.09 -23.26 0.14
N ASP A 284 -0.67 -22.96 -0.92
CA ASP A 284 -0.47 -23.48 -2.27
C ASP A 284 -0.90 -22.46 -3.34
N PRO A 285 -0.09 -21.42 -3.59
CA PRO A 285 -0.36 -20.44 -4.63
C PRO A 285 -0.45 -21.03 -6.05
N GLY A 286 0.28 -22.15 -6.28
CA GLY A 286 0.23 -22.86 -7.55
C GLY A 286 -1.14 -23.46 -7.81
N GLN A 287 -1.79 -24.07 -6.81
CA GLN A 287 -3.16 -24.57 -6.95
C GLN A 287 -4.15 -23.44 -7.14
N ALA A 288 -3.99 -22.34 -6.41
CA ALA A 288 -4.84 -21.15 -6.55
C ALA A 288 -4.78 -20.60 -8.00
N LEU A 289 -3.59 -20.53 -8.60
CA LEU A 289 -3.43 -20.13 -10.00
C LEU A 289 -4.15 -21.11 -10.96
N ARG A 290 -4.01 -22.43 -10.76
CA ARG A 290 -4.68 -23.42 -11.59
C ARG A 290 -6.20 -23.31 -11.53
N ASP A 291 -6.76 -23.11 -10.34
CA ASP A 291 -8.21 -23.01 -10.15
C ASP A 291 -8.75 -21.68 -10.72
N ALA A 292 -8.01 -20.58 -10.55
CA ALA A 292 -8.34 -19.31 -11.18
C ALA A 292 -8.26 -19.36 -12.71
N ALA A 293 -7.25 -20.07 -13.28
CA ALA A 293 -7.12 -20.23 -14.72
C ALA A 293 -8.24 -21.10 -15.32
N LYS A 294 -8.69 -22.15 -14.61
CA LYS A 294 -9.87 -22.93 -14.99
C LYS A 294 -11.13 -22.04 -15.02
N TRP A 295 -11.36 -21.29 -13.94
CA TRP A 295 -12.47 -20.32 -13.91
C TRP A 295 -12.40 -19.35 -15.09
N TRP A 296 -11.23 -18.75 -15.35
CA TRP A 296 -11.01 -17.83 -16.46
C TRP A 296 -11.43 -18.45 -17.80
N SER A 297 -11.01 -19.68 -18.06
CA SER A 297 -11.29 -20.38 -19.32
C SER A 297 -12.78 -20.66 -19.56
N THR A 298 -13.63 -20.64 -18.52
CA THR A 298 -15.07 -20.84 -18.62
C THR A 298 -15.88 -19.59 -18.91
N LEU A 299 -15.24 -18.42 -18.89
CA LEU A 299 -15.95 -17.15 -19.10
C LEU A 299 -16.49 -17.05 -20.53
N PRO A 300 -17.80 -16.87 -20.71
CA PRO A 300 -18.42 -16.82 -22.04
C PRO A 300 -18.13 -15.50 -22.78
N ALA A 301 -17.82 -14.45 -22.05
CA ALA A 301 -17.47 -13.12 -22.57
C ALA A 301 -16.51 -12.41 -21.60
N ALA A 302 -15.82 -11.39 -22.09
CA ALA A 302 -14.97 -10.52 -21.30
C ALA A 302 -15.81 -9.69 -20.31
N PRO A 303 -15.55 -9.77 -18.99
CA PRO A 303 -16.36 -9.07 -17.99
C PRO A 303 -16.27 -7.55 -18.07
N TYR A 304 -15.09 -7.02 -18.39
CA TYR A 304 -14.79 -5.58 -18.36
C TYR A 304 -14.04 -5.10 -19.60
N GLY A 305 -14.18 -5.79 -20.75
CA GLY A 305 -13.55 -5.40 -22.01
C GLY A 305 -12.11 -5.90 -22.16
N GLU A 306 -11.74 -6.98 -21.47
CA GLU A 306 -10.43 -7.63 -21.59
C GLU A 306 -10.14 -8.09 -23.02
N ASP A 307 -11.16 -8.47 -23.76
CA ASP A 307 -11.06 -8.86 -25.17
C ASP A 307 -10.62 -7.68 -26.05
N ILE A 308 -11.21 -6.49 -25.85
CA ILE A 308 -10.82 -5.27 -26.55
C ILE A 308 -9.38 -4.90 -26.16
N PHE A 309 -9.03 -5.03 -24.88
CA PHE A 309 -7.70 -4.72 -24.40
C PHE A 309 -6.65 -5.64 -25.05
N ILE A 310 -6.92 -6.95 -25.10
CA ILE A 310 -6.00 -7.93 -25.71
C ILE A 310 -5.85 -7.71 -27.22
N ARG A 311 -6.95 -7.43 -27.95
CA ARG A 311 -6.94 -7.39 -29.42
C ARG A 311 -6.48 -6.05 -29.97
N ASP A 312 -6.86 -4.94 -29.32
CA ASP A 312 -6.73 -3.60 -29.89
C ASP A 312 -5.92 -2.66 -29.00
N THR A 313 -6.31 -2.49 -27.72
CA THR A 313 -5.73 -1.45 -26.87
C THR A 313 -4.26 -1.69 -26.60
N SER A 314 -3.86 -2.94 -26.29
CA SER A 314 -2.46 -3.26 -26.00
C SER A 314 -1.54 -3.03 -27.20
N LEU A 315 -2.01 -3.33 -28.41
CA LEU A 315 -1.25 -3.10 -29.65
C LEU A 315 -1.07 -1.60 -29.92
N ARG A 316 -2.17 -0.83 -29.77
CA ARG A 316 -2.12 0.63 -29.89
C ARG A 316 -1.19 1.25 -28.83
N MET A 317 -1.20 0.75 -27.60
CA MET A 317 -0.30 1.23 -26.55
C MET A 317 1.16 0.96 -26.88
N GLN A 318 1.49 -0.25 -27.37
CA GLN A 318 2.85 -0.57 -27.81
C GLN A 318 3.32 0.34 -28.94
N GLU A 319 2.45 0.61 -29.93
CA GLU A 319 2.74 1.53 -31.03
C GLU A 319 2.96 2.97 -30.53
N LEU A 320 2.07 3.48 -29.68
CA LEU A 320 2.20 4.83 -29.11
C LEU A 320 3.50 4.96 -28.32
N PHE A 321 3.82 4.00 -27.44
CA PHE A 321 5.03 4.03 -26.64
C PHE A 321 6.31 3.60 -27.37
N ALA A 322 6.23 3.21 -28.65
CA ALA A 322 7.44 2.92 -29.43
C ALA A 322 8.41 4.10 -29.40
N ARG A 323 9.70 3.83 -29.38
CA ARG A 323 10.75 4.81 -29.05
C ARG A 323 10.67 6.07 -29.92
N GLU A 324 10.53 5.89 -31.22
CA GLU A 324 10.46 6.97 -32.21
C GLU A 324 9.12 7.73 -32.10
N ARG A 325 8.03 7.02 -31.87
CA ARG A 325 6.69 7.60 -31.72
C ARG A 325 6.58 8.41 -30.43
N LEU A 326 7.06 7.87 -29.31
CA LEU A 326 7.06 8.56 -28.00
C LEU A 326 7.86 9.88 -28.07
N ALA A 327 8.95 9.91 -28.83
CA ALA A 327 9.74 11.13 -28.99
C ALA A 327 8.98 12.29 -29.67
N ALA A 328 7.96 11.96 -30.45
CA ALA A 328 7.13 12.90 -31.20
C ALA A 328 5.72 13.12 -30.60
N TRP A 329 5.48 12.68 -29.34
CA TRP A 329 4.16 12.81 -28.73
C TRP A 329 3.69 14.26 -28.64
N THR A 330 2.43 14.44 -28.96
CA THR A 330 1.64 15.61 -28.64
C THR A 330 0.90 15.43 -27.30
N LEU A 331 0.28 16.50 -26.82
CA LEU A 331 -0.62 16.41 -25.66
C LEU A 331 -1.76 15.40 -25.88
N ASP A 332 -2.29 15.32 -27.09
CA ASP A 332 -3.38 14.38 -27.40
C ASP A 332 -2.91 12.93 -27.39
N ASP A 333 -1.68 12.64 -27.81
CA ASP A 333 -1.07 11.32 -27.66
C ASP A 333 -0.94 10.95 -26.18
N PHE A 334 -0.47 11.88 -25.36
CA PHE A 334 -0.35 11.68 -23.92
C PHE A 334 -1.71 11.41 -23.26
N LYS A 335 -2.74 12.21 -23.57
CA LYS A 335 -4.12 12.00 -23.10
C LYS A 335 -4.64 10.63 -23.52
N THR A 336 -4.42 10.25 -24.77
CA THR A 336 -4.88 8.97 -25.33
C THR A 336 -4.22 7.80 -24.63
N ALA A 337 -2.90 7.80 -24.49
CA ALA A 337 -2.15 6.74 -23.82
C ALA A 337 -2.53 6.62 -22.35
N PHE A 338 -2.56 7.74 -21.61
CA PHE A 338 -2.81 7.70 -20.17
C PHE A 338 -4.29 7.49 -19.79
N PHE A 339 -5.22 7.64 -20.73
CA PHE A 339 -6.59 7.16 -20.54
C PHE A 339 -6.66 5.63 -20.42
N ASP A 340 -5.75 4.92 -21.08
CA ASP A 340 -5.69 3.45 -21.06
C ASP A 340 -4.76 2.92 -19.96
N VAL A 341 -3.98 3.77 -19.27
CA VAL A 341 -3.26 3.43 -18.04
C VAL A 341 -4.24 3.42 -16.88
N HIS A 342 -4.61 2.22 -16.43
CA HIS A 342 -5.66 2.04 -15.42
C HIS A 342 -5.34 2.73 -14.09
N ALA A 343 -4.10 2.63 -13.62
CA ALA A 343 -3.68 3.27 -12.37
C ALA A 343 -3.77 4.80 -12.46
N PHE A 344 -3.44 5.39 -13.61
CA PHE A 344 -3.58 6.82 -13.82
C PHE A 344 -5.07 7.25 -13.83
N LYS A 345 -5.90 6.50 -14.53
CA LYS A 345 -7.36 6.71 -14.56
C LYS A 345 -7.99 6.60 -13.17
N ALA A 346 -7.57 5.59 -12.38
CA ALA A 346 -8.02 5.43 -11.01
C ALA A 346 -7.60 6.60 -10.13
N HIS A 347 -6.36 7.08 -10.27
CA HIS A 347 -5.86 8.24 -9.55
C HIS A 347 -6.60 9.53 -9.95
N ALA A 348 -6.82 9.77 -11.23
CA ALA A 348 -7.55 10.95 -11.72
C ALA A 348 -8.97 11.08 -11.13
N ARG A 349 -9.64 9.94 -10.80
CA ARG A 349 -10.94 9.96 -10.09
C ARG A 349 -10.85 10.55 -8.70
N GLN A 350 -9.71 10.43 -8.03
CA GLN A 350 -9.50 10.81 -6.63
C GLN A 350 -8.97 12.24 -6.47
N VAL A 351 -8.38 12.82 -7.51
CA VAL A 351 -7.91 14.20 -7.47
C VAL A 351 -9.08 15.13 -7.20
N LYS A 352 -8.99 15.89 -6.13
CA LYS A 352 -10.07 16.81 -5.69
C LYS A 352 -10.30 17.92 -6.72
N ASN A 353 -11.54 18.33 -6.89
CA ASN A 353 -11.90 19.46 -7.76
C ASN A 353 -11.15 20.75 -7.37
N SER A 354 -10.91 20.97 -6.07
CA SER A 354 -10.16 22.10 -5.55
C SER A 354 -8.72 22.20 -6.06
N PHE A 355 -8.09 21.04 -6.40
CA PHE A 355 -6.76 21.02 -7.01
C PHE A 355 -6.73 21.77 -8.36
N TYR A 356 -7.83 21.73 -9.08
CA TYR A 356 -8.01 22.40 -10.36
C TYR A 356 -8.70 23.77 -10.24
N GLY A 357 -8.93 24.26 -9.03
CA GLY A 357 -9.70 25.49 -8.80
C GLY A 357 -11.19 25.38 -9.12
N LEU A 358 -11.74 24.16 -9.17
CA LEU A 358 -13.15 23.91 -9.48
C LEU A 358 -13.99 23.82 -8.20
N PRO A 359 -15.30 24.15 -8.29
CA PRO A 359 -16.24 23.93 -7.17
C PRO A 359 -16.26 22.48 -6.73
N ALA A 360 -16.51 22.25 -5.42
CA ALA A 360 -16.50 20.90 -4.83
C ALA A 360 -17.54 19.96 -5.48
N ASP A 361 -18.68 20.49 -5.89
CA ASP A 361 -19.80 19.79 -6.51
C ASP A 361 -19.70 19.67 -8.04
N HIS A 362 -18.62 20.17 -8.64
CA HIS A 362 -18.38 20.09 -10.07
C HIS A 362 -18.31 18.63 -10.52
N LYS A 363 -19.11 18.27 -11.54
CA LYS A 363 -19.18 16.90 -12.07
C LYS A 363 -18.51 16.83 -13.44
N GLU A 364 -17.63 15.89 -13.57
CA GLU A 364 -16.93 15.57 -14.84
C GLU A 364 -17.00 14.07 -15.11
N SER A 365 -17.00 13.71 -16.39
CA SER A 365 -16.77 12.33 -16.81
C SER A 365 -15.33 11.90 -16.46
N ILE A 366 -15.09 10.61 -16.37
CA ILE A 366 -13.73 10.10 -16.15
C ILE A 366 -12.77 10.51 -17.26
N ARG A 367 -13.24 10.65 -18.50
CA ARG A 367 -12.43 11.12 -19.59
C ARG A 367 -11.96 12.56 -19.38
N GLN A 368 -12.86 13.46 -18.99
CA GLN A 368 -12.53 14.85 -18.70
C GLN A 368 -11.54 14.97 -17.53
N ARG A 369 -11.70 14.16 -16.49
CA ARG A 369 -10.76 14.14 -15.34
C ARG A 369 -9.36 13.68 -15.76
N VAL A 370 -9.26 12.64 -16.56
CA VAL A 370 -7.98 12.15 -17.10
C VAL A 370 -7.34 13.21 -17.99
N ASP A 371 -8.12 13.81 -18.92
CA ASP A 371 -7.63 14.82 -19.83
C ASP A 371 -7.11 16.05 -19.07
N ARG A 372 -7.82 16.48 -18.01
CA ARG A 372 -7.41 17.61 -17.17
C ARG A 372 -6.12 17.33 -16.40
N LEU A 373 -5.99 16.13 -15.82
CA LEU A 373 -4.76 15.75 -15.13
C LEU A 373 -3.59 15.63 -16.11
N ALA A 374 -3.84 15.09 -17.28
CA ALA A 374 -2.85 14.98 -18.36
C ALA A 374 -2.40 16.37 -18.85
N GLU A 375 -3.32 17.29 -19.05
CA GLU A 375 -3.00 18.70 -19.40
C GLU A 375 -2.15 19.36 -18.34
N TRP A 376 -2.54 19.20 -17.06
CA TRP A 376 -1.77 19.74 -15.94
C TRP A 376 -0.33 19.20 -15.96
N LEU A 377 -0.13 17.89 -16.07
CA LEU A 377 1.20 17.27 -16.13
C LEU A 377 2.00 17.76 -17.34
N TRP A 378 1.36 17.86 -18.51
CA TRP A 378 2.02 18.28 -19.75
C TRP A 378 2.49 19.73 -19.71
N THR A 379 1.73 20.58 -19.04
CA THR A 379 2.02 22.01 -18.93
C THR A 379 3.00 22.38 -17.83
N GLN A 380 3.41 21.41 -16.98
CA GLN A 380 4.40 21.70 -15.95
C GLN A 380 5.71 22.21 -16.56
N LYS A 381 6.03 23.45 -16.24
CA LYS A 381 7.21 24.15 -16.79
C LYS A 381 8.49 23.64 -16.13
N ARG A 382 9.56 23.71 -16.90
CA ARG A 382 10.92 23.50 -16.41
C ARG A 382 11.38 24.72 -15.61
N GLU A 383 11.20 24.68 -14.30
CA GLU A 383 11.86 25.62 -13.41
C GLU A 383 13.03 24.87 -12.73
N GLY A 384 14.19 25.51 -12.66
CA GLY A 384 15.34 24.95 -11.93
C GLY A 384 15.96 23.68 -12.52
N GLY A 385 15.82 23.41 -13.82
CA GLY A 385 16.40 22.23 -14.48
C GLY A 385 15.54 20.96 -14.45
N LYS A 386 14.30 21.03 -14.02
CA LYS A 386 13.35 19.89 -14.03
C LYS A 386 13.09 19.42 -15.48
N LYS A 387 12.88 18.11 -15.62
CA LYS A 387 12.52 17.46 -16.89
C LYS A 387 11.03 17.63 -17.19
N THR A 388 10.67 17.48 -18.45
CA THR A 388 9.26 17.39 -18.87
C THR A 388 8.74 15.97 -18.64
N VAL A 389 7.42 15.81 -18.59
CA VAL A 389 6.79 14.49 -18.50
C VAL A 389 7.18 13.58 -19.67
N LEU A 390 7.38 14.15 -20.85
CA LEU A 390 7.80 13.41 -22.03
C LEU A 390 9.24 12.89 -21.90
N GLU A 391 10.17 13.72 -21.43
CA GLU A 391 11.55 13.28 -21.14
C GLU A 391 11.58 12.22 -20.04
N LEU A 392 10.72 12.34 -19.01
CA LEU A 392 10.57 11.32 -17.99
C LEU A 392 10.18 9.98 -18.61
N LEU A 393 9.16 9.95 -19.45
CA LEU A 393 8.70 8.72 -20.09
C LEU A 393 9.77 8.12 -21.02
N GLN A 394 10.45 8.96 -21.81
CA GLN A 394 11.57 8.52 -22.66
C GLN A 394 12.70 7.90 -21.84
N PHE A 395 13.09 8.57 -20.75
CA PHE A 395 14.13 8.07 -19.85
C PHE A 395 13.68 6.77 -19.16
N LEU A 396 12.48 6.72 -18.62
CA LEU A 396 11.97 5.55 -17.90
C LEU A 396 11.88 4.33 -18.81
N ILE A 397 11.25 4.46 -19.98
CA ILE A 397 10.92 3.33 -20.85
C ILE A 397 12.15 2.91 -21.69
N TRP A 398 12.87 3.88 -22.26
CA TRP A 398 13.91 3.65 -23.27
C TRP A 398 15.32 4.04 -22.80
N GLY A 399 15.46 4.54 -21.58
CA GLY A 399 16.77 4.87 -21.00
C GLY A 399 17.65 3.64 -20.85
N THR A 400 18.96 3.83 -20.97
CA THR A 400 19.96 2.76 -20.88
C THR A 400 20.78 2.85 -19.59
N THR A 401 20.79 4.00 -18.93
CA THR A 401 21.57 4.24 -17.70
C THR A 401 20.70 4.95 -16.66
N PRO A 402 20.42 4.33 -15.49
CA PRO A 402 20.75 2.95 -15.13
C PRO A 402 20.03 1.93 -16.04
N SER A 403 20.65 0.79 -16.28
CA SER A 403 20.05 -0.29 -17.10
C SER A 403 18.83 -0.93 -16.44
N ASN A 404 18.81 -0.93 -15.09
CA ASN A 404 17.74 -1.50 -14.29
C ASN A 404 16.50 -0.59 -14.28
N ILE A 405 15.36 -1.15 -14.68
CA ILE A 405 14.09 -0.41 -14.72
C ILE A 405 13.63 0.07 -13.34
N ALA A 406 13.87 -0.72 -12.28
CA ALA A 406 13.51 -0.34 -10.92
C ALA A 406 14.31 0.87 -10.42
N GLU A 407 15.57 0.98 -10.81
CA GLU A 407 16.39 2.15 -10.50
C GLU A 407 15.90 3.39 -11.26
N ARG A 408 15.58 3.27 -12.55
CA ARG A 408 15.00 4.39 -13.30
C ARG A 408 13.66 4.82 -12.71
N LEU A 409 12.81 3.84 -12.33
CA LEU A 409 11.53 4.13 -11.71
C LEU A 409 11.70 4.82 -10.35
N TRP A 410 12.68 4.40 -9.56
CA TRP A 410 13.05 5.10 -8.33
C TRP A 410 13.44 6.56 -8.60
N LEU A 411 14.34 6.79 -9.55
CA LEU A 411 14.79 8.14 -9.90
C LEU A 411 13.63 9.04 -10.31
N VAL A 412 12.75 8.58 -11.22
CA VAL A 412 11.64 9.42 -11.72
C VAL A 412 10.54 9.67 -10.70
N THR A 413 10.49 8.88 -9.61
CA THR A 413 9.47 9.05 -8.56
C THR A 413 9.99 9.75 -7.30
N THR A 414 11.32 9.87 -7.13
CA THR A 414 11.89 10.38 -5.88
C THR A 414 12.81 11.59 -6.03
N THR A 415 13.42 11.79 -7.19
CA THR A 415 14.35 12.91 -7.38
C THR A 415 13.63 14.17 -7.87
N GLU A 416 14.04 15.32 -7.35
CA GLU A 416 13.41 16.60 -7.68
C GLU A 416 13.47 16.94 -9.17
N GLU A 417 14.52 16.52 -9.86
CA GLU A 417 14.71 16.74 -11.31
C GLU A 417 13.62 16.06 -12.14
N TRP A 418 13.16 14.86 -11.75
CA TRP A 418 12.30 13.99 -12.54
C TRP A 418 10.87 13.86 -12.04
N ARG A 419 10.67 14.07 -10.71
CA ARG A 419 9.39 13.77 -10.07
C ARG A 419 8.29 14.74 -10.48
N PHE A 420 7.15 14.16 -10.83
CA PHE A 420 5.87 14.85 -10.99
C PHE A 420 4.88 14.40 -9.91
N ASP A 421 4.22 15.35 -9.29
CA ASP A 421 3.08 15.06 -8.43
C ASP A 421 1.98 14.38 -9.27
N HIS A 422 1.21 13.51 -8.65
CA HIS A 422 0.16 12.72 -9.30
C HIS A 422 0.65 11.68 -10.34
N LEU A 423 1.96 11.44 -10.49
CA LEU A 423 2.52 10.44 -11.40
C LEU A 423 3.44 9.49 -10.64
N GLY A 424 2.84 8.53 -9.94
CA GLY A 424 3.53 7.59 -9.06
C GLY A 424 3.93 6.27 -9.70
N PRO A 425 4.57 5.37 -8.91
CA PRO A 425 5.10 4.09 -9.40
C PRO A 425 4.07 3.18 -10.06
N SER A 426 2.81 3.19 -9.60
CA SER A 426 1.74 2.38 -10.20
C SER A 426 1.40 2.80 -11.62
N SER A 427 1.24 4.10 -11.88
CA SER A 427 0.95 4.61 -13.22
C SER A 427 2.13 4.43 -14.17
N LEU A 428 3.34 4.69 -13.67
CA LEU A 428 4.56 4.57 -14.46
C LEU A 428 4.93 3.10 -14.71
N GLY A 429 4.78 2.21 -13.72
CA GLY A 429 5.02 0.79 -13.89
C GLY A 429 4.04 0.13 -14.85
N GLU A 430 2.78 0.54 -14.83
CA GLU A 430 1.80 0.09 -15.82
C GLU A 430 2.13 0.59 -17.23
N ALA A 431 2.51 1.87 -17.38
CA ALA A 431 2.91 2.45 -18.67
C ALA A 431 4.14 1.73 -19.27
N VAL A 432 5.15 1.42 -18.44
CA VAL A 432 6.31 0.61 -18.86
C VAL A 432 5.87 -0.76 -19.37
N GLY A 433 4.94 -1.41 -18.66
CA GLY A 433 4.43 -2.71 -19.03
C GLY A 433 3.67 -2.70 -20.35
N TRP A 434 2.87 -1.67 -20.63
CA TRP A 434 2.19 -1.52 -21.92
C TRP A 434 3.15 -1.15 -23.05
N ALA A 435 4.21 -0.42 -22.75
CA ALA A 435 5.24 -0.08 -23.75
C ALA A 435 6.08 -1.30 -24.15
N ARG A 436 6.37 -2.18 -23.21
CA ARG A 436 7.31 -3.30 -23.37
C ARG A 436 6.82 -4.56 -22.63
N PRO A 437 5.67 -5.11 -23.00
CA PRO A 437 5.05 -6.22 -22.24
C PRO A 437 5.91 -7.49 -22.18
N ASP A 438 6.73 -7.74 -23.22
CA ASP A 438 7.61 -8.90 -23.27
C ASP A 438 8.77 -8.81 -22.27
N ASP A 439 9.23 -7.58 -21.99
CA ASP A 439 10.30 -7.32 -21.03
C ASP A 439 9.78 -7.07 -19.62
N TYR A 440 8.68 -6.34 -19.49
CA TYR A 440 8.13 -5.86 -18.23
C TYR A 440 6.63 -6.09 -18.19
N PRO A 441 6.12 -7.12 -17.50
CA PRO A 441 4.68 -7.25 -17.27
C PRO A 441 4.08 -5.98 -16.64
N PRO A 442 2.90 -5.53 -17.08
CA PRO A 442 2.23 -4.38 -16.48
C PRO A 442 2.04 -4.55 -14.98
N ARG A 443 2.53 -3.58 -14.21
CA ARG A 443 2.48 -3.65 -12.76
C ARG A 443 1.86 -2.40 -12.16
N ASN A 444 0.77 -2.57 -11.44
CA ASN A 444 0.09 -1.56 -10.66
C ASN A 444 -0.48 -2.16 -9.37
N ASN A 445 -1.17 -1.35 -8.55
CA ASN A 445 -1.73 -1.84 -7.30
C ASN A 445 -2.84 -2.90 -7.49
N ARG A 446 -3.59 -2.86 -8.58
CA ARG A 446 -4.55 -3.90 -8.97
C ARG A 446 -3.84 -5.24 -9.20
N THR A 447 -2.75 -5.24 -9.95
CA THR A 447 -1.90 -6.41 -10.19
C THR A 447 -1.36 -6.97 -8.87
N ASN A 448 -0.84 -6.12 -7.98
CA ASN A 448 -0.39 -6.53 -6.65
C ASN A 448 -1.52 -7.18 -5.82
N LYS A 449 -2.74 -6.61 -5.86
CA LYS A 449 -3.92 -7.18 -5.18
C LYS A 449 -4.30 -8.56 -5.74
N ALA A 450 -4.27 -8.74 -7.06
CA ALA A 450 -4.53 -10.03 -7.68
C ALA A 450 -3.48 -11.08 -7.28
N LEU A 451 -2.19 -10.75 -7.31
CA LEU A 451 -1.11 -11.63 -6.86
C LEU A 451 -1.26 -12.01 -5.39
N ARG A 452 -1.60 -11.04 -4.54
CA ARG A 452 -1.85 -11.30 -3.12
C ARG A 452 -3.03 -12.23 -2.93
N ALA A 453 -4.13 -12.03 -3.63
CA ALA A 453 -5.29 -12.92 -3.56
C ALA A 453 -4.97 -14.34 -4.06
N LEU A 454 -4.00 -14.50 -4.97
CA LEU A 454 -3.48 -15.81 -5.40
C LEU A 454 -2.50 -16.46 -4.40
N GLY A 455 -2.26 -15.85 -3.23
CA GLY A 455 -1.46 -16.42 -2.16
C GLY A 455 0.00 -15.96 -2.09
N HIS A 456 0.39 -14.96 -2.86
CA HIS A 456 1.74 -14.39 -2.80
C HIS A 456 1.81 -13.23 -1.82
N ASP A 457 2.81 -13.19 -0.93
CA ASP A 457 2.99 -12.09 0.02
C ASP A 457 3.56 -10.85 -0.68
N ILE A 458 2.72 -10.21 -1.46
CA ILE A 458 3.02 -8.97 -2.18
C ILE A 458 2.54 -7.78 -1.40
N ARG A 459 3.39 -6.76 -1.34
CA ARG A 459 3.05 -5.47 -0.77
C ARG A 459 1.97 -4.78 -1.60
N LEU A 460 0.92 -4.35 -0.92
CA LEU A 460 -0.10 -3.50 -1.51
C LEU A 460 0.32 -2.03 -1.30
N PHE A 461 0.35 -1.26 -2.38
CA PHE A 461 0.47 0.19 -2.23
C PHE A 461 -0.83 0.72 -1.61
N SER A 462 -0.68 1.57 -0.61
CA SER A 462 -1.81 2.19 0.09
C SER A 462 -2.47 3.25 -0.80
N SER A 463 -3.24 2.82 -1.75
CA SER A 463 -4.20 3.67 -2.43
C SER A 463 -5.50 2.88 -2.52
N ASN A 464 -6.46 3.31 -1.69
CA ASN A 464 -7.84 2.86 -1.58
C ASN A 464 -8.06 1.51 -0.92
#